data_223cd2791d57ea1fb805551a92d30b38
#
_entry.id   223cd2791d57ea1fb805551a92d30b38
#
_cell.length_a   1.000
_cell.length_b   1.000
_cell.length_c   1.000
_cell.angle_alpha   90.00
_cell.angle_beta   90.00
_cell.angle_gamma   90.00
#
_symmetry.space_group_name_H-M   'P 1'
#
loop_
_entity.id
_entity.type
_entity.pdbx_description
1 polymer ?
#
loop_
_entity_poly.entity_id
_entity_poly.type
_entity_poly.pdbx_seq_one_letter_code
_entity_poly.pdbx_strand_id
1 'polypeptide(L)'
;MRRQVLRVRERDDDIRDYLKFDRIETVGSSSEIPVLVLPTGKRIEFNIASADVIHSFWVPEFLYKRDVFPFPEQNATDPIFQIKSIDRTGAFVGRCAEMCGTYHSMMNFEVRAVSPEDFDSYIRFREANPSATNAEALASICQAPEAVTT
;
A
#
# COMPACT_ATOMS: atom_id res chain seq x y z
N MET A 1 14.37 1.05 9.76
CA MET A 1 12.92 1.11 9.53
C MET A 1 12.68 0.48 8.18
N ARG A 2 11.86 -0.59 8.09
CA ARG A 2 11.60 -1.28 6.81
C ARG A 2 10.47 -0.54 6.09
N ARG A 3 10.67 -0.24 4.83
CA ARG A 3 9.72 0.55 4.03
C ARG A 3 9.19 -0.27 2.87
N GLN A 4 7.92 -0.15 2.59
CA GLN A 4 7.26 -0.64 1.38
C GLN A 4 6.66 0.55 0.65
N VAL A 5 6.55 0.43 -0.67
CA VAL A 5 5.81 1.35 -1.51
C VAL A 5 4.65 0.60 -2.14
N LEU A 6 3.45 1.13 -1.99
CA LEU A 6 2.27 0.66 -2.68
C LEU A 6 1.87 1.68 -3.72
N ARG A 7 1.80 1.24 -4.98
CA ARG A 7 1.19 2.02 -6.06
C ARG A 7 -0.12 1.38 -6.45
N VAL A 8 -1.18 2.13 -6.32
CA VAL A 8 -2.52 1.63 -6.67
C VAL A 8 -2.72 1.62 -8.18
N ARG A 9 -1.90 2.37 -8.94
CA ARG A 9 -1.99 2.42 -10.41
C ARG A 9 -0.65 2.80 -11.05
N GLU A 10 -0.35 2.19 -12.20
CA GLU A 10 0.80 2.59 -13.02
C GLU A 10 0.59 3.97 -13.62
N ARG A 11 1.52 4.87 -13.39
CA ARG A 11 1.80 6.05 -14.19
C ARG A 11 3.27 6.38 -14.08
N ASP A 12 3.84 6.76 -15.22
CA ASP A 12 5.17 7.27 -15.56
C ASP A 12 6.33 7.22 -14.55
N ASP A 13 7.52 6.99 -15.09
CA ASP A 13 8.82 6.92 -14.38
C ASP A 13 9.12 8.17 -13.54
N ASP A 14 8.54 9.33 -13.87
CA ASP A 14 8.69 10.60 -13.14
C ASP A 14 8.20 10.50 -11.68
N ILE A 15 7.25 9.61 -11.39
CA ILE A 15 6.77 9.36 -10.03
C ILE A 15 7.81 8.66 -9.17
N ARG A 16 8.67 7.82 -9.76
CA ARG A 16 9.76 7.15 -9.04
C ARG A 16 10.75 8.17 -8.50
N ASP A 17 11.08 9.19 -9.28
CA ASP A 17 12.00 10.25 -8.89
C ASP A 17 11.42 11.14 -7.79
N TYR A 18 10.12 11.37 -7.82
CA TYR A 18 9.43 12.16 -6.80
C TYR A 18 9.37 11.46 -5.44
N LEU A 19 9.14 10.15 -5.42
CA LEU A 19 8.97 9.41 -4.17
C LEU A 19 10.28 8.86 -3.58
N LYS A 20 11.38 8.82 -4.34
CA LYS A 20 12.75 8.42 -3.92
C LYS A 20 12.79 7.27 -2.89
N PHE A 21 12.17 6.14 -3.21
CA PHE A 21 12.18 4.98 -2.34
C PHE A 21 13.12 3.91 -2.89
N ASP A 22 14.09 3.51 -2.10
CA ASP A 22 15.06 2.44 -2.40
C ASP A 22 14.61 1.11 -1.77
N ARG A 23 13.33 0.72 -1.94
CA ARG A 23 12.78 -0.45 -1.24
C ARG A 23 11.77 -1.22 -2.09
N ILE A 24 11.10 -2.14 -1.45
CA ILE A 24 10.11 -3.04 -2.02
C ILE A 24 8.93 -2.26 -2.58
N GLU A 25 8.68 -2.43 -3.86
CA GLU A 25 7.57 -1.81 -4.57
C GLU A 25 6.50 -2.84 -4.91
N THR A 26 5.24 -2.48 -4.70
CA THR A 26 4.08 -3.24 -5.15
C THR A 26 3.21 -2.33 -6.00
N VAL A 27 2.99 -2.71 -7.25
CA VAL A 27 2.25 -1.92 -8.25
C VAL A 27 0.96 -2.65 -8.60
N GLY A 28 -0.15 -1.94 -8.54
CA GLY A 28 -1.43 -2.42 -9.08
C GLY A 28 -1.59 -2.07 -10.55
N SER A 29 -2.48 -2.78 -11.23
CA SER A 29 -2.84 -2.53 -12.61
C SER A 29 -4.36 -2.48 -12.77
N SER A 30 -4.85 -2.35 -14.00
CA SER A 30 -6.29 -2.44 -14.29
C SER A 30 -6.87 -3.85 -14.07
N SER A 31 -6.02 -4.86 -13.97
CA SER A 31 -6.41 -6.27 -13.77
C SER A 31 -5.90 -6.87 -12.46
N GLU A 32 -5.05 -6.16 -11.72
CA GLU A 32 -4.42 -6.66 -10.49
C GLU A 32 -4.60 -5.65 -9.35
N ILE A 33 -5.30 -6.07 -8.30
CA ILE A 33 -5.44 -5.28 -7.08
C ILE A 33 -4.15 -5.41 -6.26
N PRO A 34 -3.45 -4.30 -5.96
CA PRO A 34 -2.20 -4.37 -5.21
C PRO A 34 -2.45 -4.74 -3.76
N VAL A 35 -1.61 -5.63 -3.23
CA VAL A 35 -1.67 -6.08 -1.84
C VAL A 35 -0.53 -5.45 -1.04
N LEU A 36 -0.88 -4.62 -0.07
CA LEU A 36 0.04 -4.03 0.90
C LEU A 36 0.17 -4.94 2.12
N VAL A 37 1.33 -5.55 2.31
CA VAL A 37 1.58 -6.45 3.45
C VAL A 37 2.05 -5.64 4.65
N LEU A 38 1.39 -5.78 5.80
CA LEU A 38 1.70 -5.04 7.02
C LEU A 38 1.78 -5.98 8.24
N PRO A 39 2.64 -5.67 9.24
CA PRO A 39 2.73 -6.47 10.47
C PRO A 39 1.62 -6.12 11.45
N THR A 40 1.11 -7.11 12.16
CA THR A 40 0.27 -6.90 13.33
C THR A 40 1.09 -6.44 14.55
N GLY A 41 0.43 -5.80 15.53
CA GLY A 41 1.04 -5.44 16.80
C GLY A 41 2.21 -4.45 16.75
N LYS A 42 2.43 -3.80 15.61
CA LYS A 42 3.51 -2.82 15.41
C LYS A 42 2.94 -1.47 15.03
N ARG A 43 3.63 -0.40 15.42
CA ARG A 43 3.35 0.95 14.94
C ARG A 43 3.73 1.05 13.47
N ILE A 44 2.84 1.59 12.66
CA ILE A 44 3.02 1.75 11.22
C ILE A 44 2.89 3.24 10.90
N GLU A 45 3.86 3.75 10.15
CA GLU A 45 3.82 5.09 9.59
C GLU A 45 3.54 5.00 8.10
N PHE A 46 2.58 5.78 7.66
CA PHE A 46 2.24 5.97 6.26
C PHE A 46 2.73 7.35 5.81
N ASN A 47 3.37 7.38 4.66
CA ASN A 47 3.63 8.59 3.91
C ASN A 47 2.93 8.46 2.56
N ILE A 48 1.91 9.27 2.33
CA ILE A 48 1.00 9.14 1.19
C ILE A 48 1.04 10.37 0.32
N ALA A 49 1.09 10.18 -1.00
CA ALA A 49 1.06 11.26 -1.97
C ALA A 49 0.33 10.81 -3.23
N SER A 50 -0.32 11.76 -3.89
CA SER A 50 -0.91 11.57 -5.21
C SER A 50 0.03 12.14 -6.29
N ALA A 51 -0.04 11.57 -7.48
CA ALA A 51 0.70 12.06 -8.64
C ALA A 51 -0.17 12.89 -9.59
N ASP A 52 -1.48 12.95 -9.38
CA ASP A 52 -2.40 13.61 -10.31
C ASP A 52 -3.44 14.49 -9.60
N VAL A 53 -4.49 13.90 -9.05
CA VAL A 53 -5.60 14.60 -8.38
C VAL A 53 -5.69 14.18 -6.92
N ILE A 54 -6.63 14.72 -6.17
CA ILE A 54 -6.88 14.28 -4.79
C ILE A 54 -7.54 12.90 -4.82
N HIS A 55 -7.02 12.01 -4.01
CA HIS A 55 -7.57 10.70 -3.70
C HIS A 55 -7.83 10.58 -2.20
N SER A 56 -8.27 9.42 -1.74
CA SER A 56 -8.35 9.15 -0.31
C SER A 56 -7.96 7.70 0.00
N PHE A 57 -7.02 7.53 0.89
CA PHE A 57 -6.69 6.22 1.47
C PHE A 57 -7.75 5.86 2.49
N TRP A 58 -8.47 4.77 2.26
CA TRP A 58 -9.53 4.32 3.14
C TRP A 58 -9.57 2.80 3.26
N VAL A 59 -9.39 2.33 4.48
CA VAL A 59 -9.66 0.94 4.87
C VAL A 59 -10.83 0.98 5.84
N PRO A 60 -12.06 0.65 5.41
CA PRO A 60 -13.27 0.81 6.22
C PRO A 60 -13.18 0.20 7.62
N GLU A 61 -12.59 -1.01 7.72
CA GLU A 61 -12.46 -1.72 8.99
C GLU A 61 -11.49 -1.05 9.98
N PHE A 62 -10.62 -0.14 9.52
CA PHE A 62 -9.74 0.63 10.40
C PHE A 62 -10.42 1.89 10.96
N LEU A 63 -11.65 2.16 10.54
CA LEU A 63 -12.45 3.33 10.95
C LEU A 63 -11.70 4.66 10.72
N TYR A 64 -10.87 4.71 9.68
CA TYR A 64 -10.01 5.84 9.37
C TYR A 64 -9.90 6.07 7.87
N LYS A 65 -9.98 7.35 7.48
CA LYS A 65 -9.82 7.82 6.11
C LYS A 65 -8.83 8.99 6.10
N ARG A 66 -7.96 9.05 5.10
CA ARG A 66 -7.02 10.15 4.90
C ARG A 66 -6.97 10.55 3.43
N ASP A 67 -7.22 11.83 3.17
CA ASP A 67 -7.10 12.38 1.82
C ASP A 67 -5.63 12.44 1.40
N VAL A 68 -5.40 12.16 0.11
CA VAL A 68 -4.08 12.03 -0.50
C VAL A 68 -3.94 13.12 -1.54
N PHE A 69 -3.18 14.16 -1.22
CA PHE A 69 -3.00 15.33 -2.06
C PHE A 69 -1.81 15.18 -3.00
N PRO A 70 -1.91 15.72 -4.23
CA PRO A 70 -0.73 15.97 -5.04
C PRO A 70 0.07 17.12 -4.44
N PHE A 71 1.41 17.06 -4.55
CA PHE A 71 2.31 18.11 -4.08
C PHE A 71 2.00 18.57 -2.65
N PRO A 72 2.05 17.71 -1.62
CA PRO A 72 1.57 18.01 -0.29
C PRO A 72 2.21 19.25 0.33
N GLU A 73 3.48 19.52 0.07
CA GLU A 73 4.16 20.73 0.55
C GLU A 73 3.54 22.02 -0.02
N GLN A 74 3.24 22.04 -1.33
CA GLN A 74 2.64 23.20 -1.99
C GLN A 74 1.18 23.42 -1.55
N ASN A 75 0.49 22.33 -1.25
CA ASN A 75 -0.90 22.35 -0.78
C ASN A 75 -1.02 22.47 0.74
N ALA A 76 0.09 22.66 1.46
CA ALA A 76 0.13 22.78 2.93
C ALA A 76 -0.59 21.61 3.64
N THR A 77 -0.45 20.40 3.10
CA THR A 77 -1.04 19.19 3.66
C THR A 77 0.04 18.29 4.24
N ASP A 78 -0.25 17.64 5.37
CA ASP A 78 0.65 16.66 5.97
C ASP A 78 0.42 15.28 5.35
N PRO A 79 1.39 14.73 4.59
CA PRO A 79 1.27 13.42 3.98
C PRO A 79 1.50 12.27 4.95
N ILE A 80 1.94 12.55 6.18
CA ILE A 80 2.35 11.53 7.14
C ILE A 80 1.25 11.30 8.17
N PHE A 81 0.93 10.03 8.42
CA PHE A 81 0.12 9.63 9.56
C PHE A 81 0.60 8.30 10.13
N GLN A 82 0.23 8.01 11.34
CA GLN A 82 0.60 6.78 12.03
C GLN A 82 -0.62 6.08 12.59
N ILE A 83 -0.60 4.75 12.55
CA ILE A 83 -1.49 3.90 13.33
C ILE A 83 -0.70 3.18 14.42
N LYS A 84 -1.34 2.97 15.57
CA LYS A 84 -0.68 2.32 16.71
C LYS A 84 -0.38 0.86 16.42
N SER A 85 -1.36 0.13 15.92
CA SER A 85 -1.24 -1.28 15.53
C SER A 85 -2.44 -1.71 14.70
N ILE A 86 -2.27 -2.83 13.98
CA ILE A 86 -3.35 -3.67 13.48
C ILE A 86 -3.43 -4.84 14.45
N ASP A 87 -4.59 -5.06 15.06
CA ASP A 87 -4.70 -5.96 16.21
C ASP A 87 -4.97 -7.42 15.82
N ARG A 88 -5.27 -7.68 14.55
CA ARG A 88 -5.50 -9.04 14.04
C ARG A 88 -4.92 -9.24 12.64
N THR A 89 -4.50 -10.46 12.35
CA THR A 89 -4.17 -10.88 10.99
C THR A 89 -5.43 -10.96 10.12
N GLY A 90 -5.26 -10.80 8.81
CA GLY A 90 -6.36 -10.90 7.86
C GLY A 90 -6.14 -10.04 6.62
N ALA A 91 -7.12 -10.09 5.73
CA ALA A 91 -7.19 -9.27 4.54
C ALA A 91 -8.27 -8.20 4.73
N PHE A 92 -7.93 -6.96 4.42
CA PHE A 92 -8.79 -5.80 4.61
C PHE A 92 -8.95 -5.05 3.29
N VAL A 93 -10.18 -4.77 2.91
CA VAL A 93 -10.48 -3.97 1.73
C VAL A 93 -9.94 -2.55 1.88
N GLY A 94 -9.23 -2.10 0.86
CA GLY A 94 -8.82 -0.71 0.69
C GLY A 94 -9.52 -0.07 -0.52
N ARG A 95 -9.96 1.16 -0.38
CA ARG A 95 -10.69 1.91 -1.41
C ARG A 95 -10.16 3.34 -1.53
N CYS A 96 -10.32 3.92 -2.71
CA CYS A 96 -10.31 5.36 -2.84
C CYS A 96 -11.67 5.91 -2.36
N ALA A 97 -11.65 6.88 -1.47
CA ALA A 97 -12.86 7.48 -0.90
C ALA A 97 -12.97 8.99 -1.19
N GLU A 98 -12.29 9.47 -2.25
CA GLU A 98 -12.43 10.83 -2.80
C GLU A 98 -12.64 10.73 -4.31
N MET A 99 -13.68 11.41 -4.83
CA MET A 99 -14.00 11.38 -6.25
C MET A 99 -12.82 11.90 -7.09
N CYS A 100 -12.19 11.02 -7.83
CA CYS A 100 -10.95 11.28 -8.55
C CYS A 100 -11.03 11.06 -10.07
N GLY A 101 -12.22 10.87 -10.61
CA GLY A 101 -12.47 10.72 -12.04
C GLY A 101 -13.10 9.38 -12.43
N THR A 102 -13.05 9.07 -13.72
CA THR A 102 -13.75 7.92 -14.35
C THR A 102 -13.45 6.59 -13.69
N TYR A 103 -12.24 6.39 -13.21
CA TYR A 103 -11.81 5.13 -12.61
C TYR A 103 -11.84 5.11 -11.09
N HIS A 104 -12.51 6.07 -10.46
CA HIS A 104 -12.62 6.17 -9.01
C HIS A 104 -13.03 4.86 -8.34
N SER A 105 -14.06 4.20 -8.84
CA SER A 105 -14.57 2.95 -8.28
C SER A 105 -13.63 1.74 -8.49
N MET A 106 -12.65 1.86 -9.37
CA MET A 106 -11.68 0.82 -9.67
C MET A 106 -10.34 1.00 -8.92
N MET A 107 -10.19 2.05 -8.13
CA MET A 107 -9.00 2.30 -7.34
C MET A 107 -9.06 1.52 -6.02
N ASN A 108 -8.87 0.22 -6.14
CA ASN A 108 -8.91 -0.71 -5.03
C ASN A 108 -7.49 -1.14 -4.64
N PHE A 109 -7.31 -1.45 -3.37
CA PHE A 109 -6.13 -2.11 -2.84
C PHE A 109 -6.53 -3.04 -1.69
N GLU A 110 -5.64 -3.91 -1.29
CA GLU A 110 -5.83 -4.75 -0.12
C GLU A 110 -4.73 -4.49 0.90
N VAL A 111 -5.07 -4.43 2.17
CA VAL A 111 -4.10 -4.55 3.26
C VAL A 111 -4.12 -6.00 3.75
N ARG A 112 -2.98 -6.69 3.62
CA ARG A 112 -2.76 -8.02 4.18
C ARG A 112 -1.98 -7.90 5.47
N ALA A 113 -2.67 -8.00 6.61
CA ALA A 113 -2.04 -8.00 7.92
C ALA A 113 -1.58 -9.41 8.29
N VAL A 114 -0.29 -9.55 8.58
CA VAL A 114 0.36 -10.83 8.91
C VAL A 114 1.06 -10.75 10.27
N SER A 115 1.52 -11.89 10.79
CA SER A 115 2.37 -11.88 11.98
C SER A 115 3.66 -11.08 11.76
N PRO A 116 4.28 -10.53 12.81
CA PRO A 116 5.58 -9.86 12.67
C PRO A 116 6.65 -10.77 12.05
N GLU A 117 6.63 -12.06 12.35
CA GLU A 117 7.54 -13.08 11.85
C GLU A 117 7.36 -13.31 10.34
N ASP A 118 6.11 -13.43 9.89
CA ASP A 118 5.77 -13.55 8.47
C ASP A 118 6.12 -12.28 7.71
N PHE A 119 5.84 -11.11 8.31
CA PHE A 119 6.23 -9.83 7.73
C PHE A 119 7.74 -9.73 7.53
N ASP A 120 8.53 -10.09 8.54
CA ASP A 120 9.98 -10.11 8.43
C ASP A 120 10.48 -11.11 7.38
N SER A 121 9.81 -12.24 7.23
CA SER A 121 10.13 -13.24 6.20
C SER A 121 9.78 -12.74 4.80
N TYR A 122 8.61 -12.10 4.64
CA TYR A 122 8.19 -11.44 3.40
C TYR A 122 9.21 -10.37 2.95
N ILE A 123 9.63 -9.50 3.86
CA ILE A 123 10.59 -8.44 3.55
C ILE A 123 11.94 -9.03 3.14
N ARG A 124 12.45 -10.02 3.89
CA ARG A 124 13.72 -10.70 3.55
C ARG A 124 13.66 -11.37 2.18
N PHE A 125 12.55 -12.02 1.86
CA PHE A 125 12.36 -12.62 0.53
C PHE A 125 12.45 -11.59 -0.58
N ARG A 126 11.74 -10.46 -0.45
CA ARG A 126 11.73 -9.37 -1.43
C ARG A 126 13.10 -8.71 -1.57
N GLU A 127 13.82 -8.50 -0.47
CA GLU A 127 15.18 -7.94 -0.48
C GLU A 127 16.19 -8.89 -1.14
N ALA A 128 16.07 -10.20 -0.92
CA ALA A 128 16.93 -11.21 -1.53
C ALA A 128 16.59 -11.47 -3.01
N ASN A 129 15.38 -11.20 -3.44
CA ASN A 129 14.87 -11.46 -4.79
C ASN A 129 14.24 -10.20 -5.39
N PRO A 130 15.02 -9.19 -5.81
CA PRO A 130 14.48 -7.90 -6.27
C PRO A 130 13.57 -7.98 -7.50
N SER A 131 13.71 -9.04 -8.31
CA SER A 131 12.88 -9.30 -9.49
C SER A 131 11.62 -10.13 -9.19
N ALA A 132 11.48 -10.64 -7.96
CA ALA A 132 10.31 -11.44 -7.58
C ALA A 132 9.06 -10.56 -7.52
N THR A 133 7.95 -11.13 -7.96
CA THR A 133 6.63 -10.51 -7.85
C THR A 133 6.14 -10.45 -6.40
N ASN A 134 5.15 -9.61 -6.15
CA ASN A 134 4.48 -9.60 -4.85
C ASN A 134 3.77 -10.94 -4.57
N ALA A 135 3.21 -11.55 -5.60
CA ALA A 135 2.56 -12.87 -5.54
C ALA A 135 3.50 -13.97 -5.05
N GLU A 136 4.72 -14.03 -5.60
CA GLU A 136 5.75 -14.99 -5.16
C GLU A 136 6.17 -14.75 -3.71
N ALA A 137 6.29 -13.50 -3.31
CA ALA A 137 6.64 -13.15 -1.94
C ALA A 137 5.51 -13.53 -0.94
N LEU A 138 4.25 -13.31 -1.29
CA LEU A 138 3.10 -13.73 -0.50
C LEU A 138 3.05 -15.26 -0.38
N ALA A 139 3.28 -15.99 -1.48
CA ALA A 139 3.33 -17.44 -1.48
C ALA A 139 4.46 -17.97 -0.57
N SER A 140 5.60 -17.29 -0.49
CA SER A 140 6.74 -17.67 0.36
C SER A 140 6.42 -17.67 1.86
N ILE A 141 5.37 -16.95 2.26
CA ILE A 141 4.86 -16.90 3.65
C ILE A 141 3.48 -17.56 3.77
N CYS A 142 3.14 -18.48 2.86
CA CYS A 142 1.87 -19.21 2.85
C CYS A 142 0.61 -18.32 2.79
N GLN A 143 0.71 -17.14 2.19
CA GLN A 143 -0.42 -16.27 1.93
C GLN A 143 -0.92 -16.42 0.50
N ALA A 144 -2.21 -16.12 0.29
CA ALA A 144 -2.76 -16.08 -1.07
C ALA A 144 -1.99 -15.07 -1.94
N PRO A 145 -1.58 -15.45 -3.16
CA PRO A 145 -0.73 -14.62 -4.01
C PRO A 145 -1.44 -13.37 -4.55
N GLU A 146 -2.76 -13.42 -4.62
CA GLU A 146 -3.61 -12.34 -5.10
C GLU A 146 -4.45 -11.73 -3.97
N ALA A 147 -5.08 -10.59 -4.25
CA ALA A 147 -6.06 -10.01 -3.35
C ALA A 147 -7.26 -10.97 -3.18
N VAL A 148 -7.69 -11.15 -1.95
CA VAL A 148 -8.85 -11.99 -1.59
C VAL A 148 -10.06 -11.17 -1.18
N THR A 149 -9.89 -9.86 -1.10
CA THR A 149 -10.95 -8.87 -0.82
C THR A 149 -11.25 -8.08 -2.09
N THR A 150 -12.46 -8.06 -2.54
CA THR A 150 -12.92 -7.32 -3.74
C THR A 150 -14.06 -6.39 -3.41
#